data_03c8dc7a8c0b41e21348a2d8f136ad1b
#
_entry.id   03c8dc7a8c0b41e21348a2d8f136ad1b
#
_cell.length_a   1.000
_cell.length_b   1.000
_cell.length_c   1.000
_cell.angle_alpha   90.00
_cell.angle_beta   90.00
_cell.angle_gamma   90.00
#
_symmetry.space_group_name_H-M   'P 1'
#
loop_
_entity.id
_entity.type
_entity.pdbx_description
1 polymer ?
#
loop_
_entity_poly.entity_id
_entity_poly.type
_entity_poly.pdbx_seq_one_letter_code
_entity_poly.pdbx_strand_id
1 'polypeptide(L)'
;MLEKDIEAYLVKRVKSVGGRAYKFVSPSNRGVSDRIVCLPDGTTHFIELKRPGGKVSPLQDMFAREMALLNQSYDILWSKEEVDKWISDHTSTTPQIFCSPATAP
;
A
#
# COMPACT_ATOMS: atom_id res chain seq x y z
N MET A 1 -18.79 -4.16 -5.11
CA MET A 1 -17.33 -4.13 -5.40
C MET A 1 -16.64 -5.16 -4.54
N LEU A 2 -15.93 -6.07 -5.17
CA LEU A 2 -15.24 -7.14 -4.44
C LEU A 2 -13.86 -6.65 -4.01
N GLU A 3 -13.37 -7.23 -2.93
CA GLU A 3 -12.04 -6.90 -2.41
C GLU A 3 -10.95 -7.13 -3.45
N LYS A 4 -11.05 -8.23 -4.20
CA LYS A 4 -10.07 -8.52 -5.25
C LYS A 4 -10.04 -7.47 -6.36
N ASP A 5 -11.17 -6.80 -6.60
CA ASP A 5 -11.23 -5.74 -7.60
C ASP A 5 -10.47 -4.50 -7.13
N ILE A 6 -10.58 -4.21 -5.84
CA ILE A 6 -9.85 -3.10 -5.23
C ILE A 6 -8.36 -3.41 -5.22
N GLU A 7 -8.01 -4.66 -4.91
CA GLU A 7 -6.61 -5.08 -4.91
C GLU A 7 -5.99 -4.97 -6.31
N ALA A 8 -6.71 -5.44 -7.33
CA ALA A 8 -6.22 -5.34 -8.70
C ALA A 8 -6.05 -3.88 -9.13
N TYR A 9 -6.96 -3.03 -8.69
CA TYR A 9 -6.88 -1.61 -8.97
C TYR A 9 -5.65 -0.98 -8.32
N LEU A 10 -5.37 -1.34 -7.07
CA LEU A 10 -4.17 -0.86 -6.38
C LEU A 10 -2.91 -1.24 -7.16
N VAL A 11 -2.81 -2.51 -7.57
CA VAL A 11 -1.64 -3.00 -8.32
C VAL A 11 -1.44 -2.17 -9.59
N LYS A 12 -2.53 -1.94 -10.31
CA LYS A 12 -2.49 -1.16 -11.55
C LYS A 12 -2.08 0.28 -11.31
N ARG A 13 -2.66 0.92 -10.29
CA ARG A 13 -2.36 2.33 -9.99
C ARG A 13 -0.94 2.51 -9.50
N VAL A 14 -0.46 1.62 -8.65
CA VAL A 14 0.92 1.68 -8.17
C VAL A 14 1.89 1.54 -9.34
N LYS A 15 1.61 0.62 -10.25
CA LYS A 15 2.45 0.46 -11.44
C LYS A 15 2.46 1.72 -12.29
N SER A 16 1.32 2.38 -12.40
CA SER A 16 1.20 3.59 -13.24
C SER A 16 2.05 4.74 -12.73
N VAL A 17 2.43 4.75 -11.47
CA VAL A 17 3.29 5.79 -10.90
C VAL A 17 4.73 5.29 -10.70
N GLY A 18 5.08 4.17 -11.29
CA GLY A 18 6.45 3.65 -11.27
C GLY A 18 6.78 2.77 -10.09
N GLY A 19 5.80 2.42 -9.27
CA GLY A 19 6.01 1.56 -8.11
C GLY A 19 5.68 0.10 -8.38
N ARG A 20 5.72 -0.70 -7.33
CA ARG A 20 5.34 -2.11 -7.36
C ARG A 20 4.55 -2.45 -6.13
N ALA A 21 3.51 -3.25 -6.30
CA ALA A 21 2.71 -3.78 -5.20
C ALA A 21 2.92 -5.29 -5.17
N TYR A 22 3.81 -5.71 -4.28
CA TYR A 22 4.13 -7.14 -4.14
C TYR A 22 3.10 -7.82 -3.24
N LYS A 23 2.77 -9.05 -3.59
CA LYS A 23 1.92 -9.87 -2.73
C LYS A 23 2.68 -10.20 -1.46
N PHE A 24 2.04 -9.99 -0.31
CA PHE A 24 2.68 -10.27 0.97
C PHE A 24 2.04 -11.52 1.58
N VAL A 25 2.83 -12.58 1.70
CA VAL A 25 2.39 -13.83 2.30
C VAL A 25 3.38 -14.21 3.38
N SER A 26 2.86 -14.49 4.58
CA SER A 26 3.70 -14.96 5.68
C SER A 26 3.07 -16.22 6.25
N PRO A 27 3.65 -17.39 6.00
CA PRO A 27 3.05 -18.65 6.48
C PRO A 27 2.87 -18.71 7.99
N SER A 28 3.71 -18.03 8.75
CA SER A 28 3.69 -18.07 10.21
C SER A 28 2.87 -16.94 10.82
N ASN A 29 2.46 -15.94 10.04
CA ASN A 29 1.75 -14.78 10.55
C ASN A 29 0.54 -14.49 9.69
N ARG A 30 -0.62 -14.82 10.21
CA ARG A 30 -1.83 -14.72 9.42
C ARG A 30 -2.37 -13.32 9.23
N GLY A 31 -2.08 -12.40 10.07
CA GLY A 31 -2.66 -11.07 10.02
C GLY A 31 -1.90 -10.07 9.16
N VAL A 32 -0.91 -10.50 8.39
CA VAL A 32 -0.11 -9.56 7.59
C VAL A 32 -0.96 -8.91 6.51
N SER A 33 -0.51 -7.74 6.06
CA SER A 33 -1.23 -6.98 5.03
C SER A 33 -1.22 -7.73 3.69
N ASP A 34 -2.15 -7.36 2.79
CA ASP A 34 -2.26 -8.00 1.48
C ASP A 34 -1.08 -7.70 0.57
N ARG A 35 -0.59 -6.48 0.62
CA ARG A 35 0.43 -6.00 -0.31
C ARG A 35 1.52 -5.22 0.39
N ILE A 36 2.73 -5.33 -0.14
CA ILE A 36 3.82 -4.43 0.19
C ILE A 36 4.03 -3.57 -1.05
N VAL A 37 3.89 -2.26 -0.88
CA VAL A 37 4.01 -1.30 -1.97
C VAL A 37 5.34 -0.57 -1.85
N CYS A 38 6.14 -0.65 -2.91
CA CYS A 38 7.41 0.08 -2.99
C CYS A 38 7.25 1.19 -4.02
N LEU A 39 7.46 2.42 -3.59
CA LEU A 39 7.32 3.59 -4.47
C LEU A 39 8.68 4.10 -4.94
N PRO A 40 8.71 4.81 -6.09
CA PRO A 40 9.98 5.31 -6.64
C PRO A 40 10.73 6.27 -5.73
N ASP A 41 10.04 6.88 -4.77
CA ASP A 41 10.69 7.79 -3.81
C ASP A 41 11.49 7.03 -2.73
N GLY A 42 11.53 5.70 -2.81
CA GLY A 42 12.27 4.88 -1.86
C GLY A 42 11.47 4.45 -0.64
N THR A 43 10.18 4.80 -0.58
CA THR A 43 9.36 4.42 0.57
C THR A 43 8.68 3.07 0.34
N THR A 44 8.43 2.37 1.45
CA THR A 44 7.78 1.08 1.47
C THR A 44 6.55 1.16 2.36
N HIS A 45 5.44 0.60 1.90
CA HIS A 45 4.16 0.72 2.58
C HIS A 45 3.45 -0.63 2.64
N PHE A 46 2.81 -0.91 3.77
CA PHE A 46 1.99 -2.11 3.93
C PHE A 46 0.54 -1.73 3.71
N ILE A 47 -0.12 -2.41 2.78
CA ILE A 47 -1.48 -2.07 2.38
C ILE A 47 -2.39 -3.28 2.55
N GLU A 48 -3.47 -3.07 3.27
CA GLU A 48 -4.55 -4.04 3.41
C GLU A 48 -5.73 -3.55 2.59
N LEU A 49 -6.33 -4.45 1.79
CA LEU A 49 -7.49 -4.10 0.97
C LEU A 49 -8.74 -4.72 1.60
N LYS A 50 -9.78 -3.92 1.70
CA LYS A 50 -11.07 -4.37 2.21
C LYS A 50 -12.17 -3.84 1.29
N ARG A 51 -13.22 -4.65 1.08
CA ARG A 51 -14.40 -4.17 0.38
C ARG A 51 -15.22 -3.29 1.34
N PRO A 52 -16.00 -2.36 0.81
CA PRO A 52 -16.90 -1.56 1.66
C PRO A 52 -17.81 -2.50 2.46
N GLY A 53 -17.92 -2.25 3.75
CA GLY A 53 -18.69 -3.11 4.65
C GLY A 53 -17.94 -4.33 5.15
N GLY A 54 -16.73 -4.57 4.68
CA GLY A 54 -15.89 -5.64 5.21
C GLY A 54 -15.43 -5.34 6.62
N LYS A 55 -14.74 -6.30 7.24
CA LYS A 55 -14.30 -6.15 8.63
C LYS A 55 -12.82 -6.50 8.75
N VAL A 56 -12.17 -5.80 9.66
CA VAL A 56 -10.78 -6.08 10.01
C VAL A 56 -10.80 -7.20 11.05
N SER A 57 -10.08 -8.28 10.77
CA SER A 57 -9.99 -9.39 11.72
C SER A 57 -9.11 -9.02 12.91
N PRO A 58 -9.23 -9.72 14.04
CA PRO A 58 -8.34 -9.47 15.18
C PRO A 58 -6.86 -9.60 14.85
N LEU A 59 -6.49 -10.57 14.02
CA LEU A 59 -5.10 -10.75 13.63
C LEU A 59 -4.61 -9.59 12.75
N GLN A 60 -5.48 -9.09 11.86
CA GLN A 60 -5.14 -7.93 11.04
C GLN A 60 -4.98 -6.69 11.90
N ASP A 61 -5.84 -6.53 12.91
CA ASP A 61 -5.74 -5.40 13.83
C ASP A 61 -4.43 -5.46 14.63
N MET A 62 -4.04 -6.65 15.07
CA MET A 62 -2.77 -6.83 15.77
C MET A 62 -1.59 -6.45 14.90
N PHE A 63 -1.61 -6.87 13.63
CA PHE A 63 -0.55 -6.53 12.69
C PHE A 63 -0.47 -5.01 12.50
N ALA A 64 -1.62 -4.36 12.32
CA ALA A 64 -1.67 -2.91 12.15
C ALA A 64 -1.07 -2.18 13.36
N ARG A 65 -1.41 -2.65 14.56
CA ARG A 65 -0.87 -2.05 15.79
C ARG A 65 0.64 -2.23 15.90
N GLU A 66 1.11 -3.41 15.53
CA GLU A 66 2.55 -3.68 15.54
C GLU A 66 3.29 -2.78 14.54
N MET A 67 2.73 -2.61 13.35
CA MET A 67 3.33 -1.71 12.37
C MET A 67 3.39 -0.28 12.88
N ALA A 68 2.33 0.16 13.57
CA ALA A 68 2.32 1.49 14.16
C ALA A 68 3.41 1.65 15.22
N LEU A 69 3.58 0.65 16.08
CA LEU A 69 4.62 0.67 17.10
C LEU A 69 6.02 0.71 16.51
N LEU A 70 6.20 0.10 15.34
CA LEU A 70 7.48 0.06 14.64
C LEU A 70 7.66 1.25 13.69
N ASN A 71 6.72 2.19 13.69
CA ASN A 71 6.75 3.39 12.85
C ASN A 71 6.77 3.04 11.36
N GLN A 72 6.10 1.95 10.99
CA GLN A 72 6.00 1.54 9.60
C GLN A 72 4.76 2.16 8.97
N SER A 73 4.82 2.41 7.66
CA SER A 73 3.67 2.90 6.92
C SER A 73 2.68 1.76 6.67
N TYR A 74 1.47 1.92 7.17
CA TYR A 74 0.42 0.91 7.04
C TYR A 74 -0.91 1.60 6.82
N ASP A 75 -1.66 1.12 5.84
CA ASP A 75 -2.99 1.67 5.54
C ASP A 75 -3.95 0.57 5.16
N ILE A 76 -5.23 0.80 5.45
CA ILE A 76 -6.32 -0.05 4.97
C ILE A 76 -7.10 0.78 3.97
N LEU A 77 -7.27 0.24 2.76
CA LEU A 77 -7.99 0.93 1.70
C LEU A 77 -9.28 0.17 1.38
N TRP A 78 -10.40 0.87 1.42
CA TRP A 78 -11.72 0.28 1.38
C TRP A 78 -12.43 0.45 0.04
N SER A 79 -11.85 1.21 -0.89
CA SER A 79 -12.49 1.51 -2.16
C SER A 79 -11.44 1.94 -3.17
N LYS A 80 -11.86 1.97 -4.44
CA LYS A 80 -10.98 2.49 -5.51
C LYS A 80 -10.70 3.98 -5.31
N GLU A 81 -11.70 4.70 -4.79
CA GLU A 81 -11.52 6.12 -4.49
C GLU A 81 -10.44 6.33 -3.43
N GLU A 82 -10.41 5.46 -2.42
CA GLU A 82 -9.38 5.54 -1.39
C GLU A 82 -8.02 5.17 -1.95
N VAL A 83 -7.97 4.23 -2.88
CA VAL A 83 -6.72 3.90 -3.58
C VAL A 83 -6.22 5.14 -4.33
N ASP A 84 -7.10 5.81 -5.07
CA ASP A 84 -6.72 7.01 -5.81
C ASP A 84 -6.19 8.10 -4.90
N LYS A 85 -6.88 8.31 -3.76
CA LYS A 85 -6.44 9.30 -2.80
C LYS A 85 -5.08 8.93 -2.21
N TRP A 86 -4.89 7.66 -1.86
CA TRP A 86 -3.62 7.19 -1.32
C TRP A 86 -2.48 7.40 -2.31
N ILE A 87 -2.72 7.07 -3.58
CA ILE A 87 -1.72 7.28 -4.64
C ILE A 87 -1.38 8.77 -4.73
N SER A 88 -2.41 9.62 -4.76
CA SER A 88 -2.20 11.07 -4.85
C SER A 88 -1.41 11.59 -3.65
N ASP A 89 -1.77 11.15 -2.44
CA ASP A 89 -1.12 11.61 -1.22
C ASP A 89 0.34 11.20 -1.14
N HIS A 90 0.70 10.08 -1.74
CA HIS A 90 2.05 9.52 -1.62
C HIS A 90 2.92 9.78 -2.85
N THR A 91 2.35 10.31 -3.92
CA THR A 91 3.10 10.52 -5.17
C THR A 91 2.92 11.92 -5.75
N SER A 92 2.20 12.78 -5.08
CA SER A 92 1.93 14.14 -5.58
C SER A 92 3.11 15.07 -5.36
N THR A 93 4.28 14.56 -5.43
CA THR A 93 5.45 15.37 -5.23
C THR A 93 5.57 16.36 -6.34
N THR A 94 6.17 17.45 -6.01
CA THR A 94 6.63 18.32 -7.05
C THR A 94 7.56 17.52 -7.92
N PRO A 95 7.47 17.75 -9.10
CA PRO A 95 8.29 17.01 -10.02
C PRO A 95 9.74 17.10 -9.70
N GLN A 96 10.26 16.60 -9.33
CA GLN A 96 11.30 16.49 -9.20
C GLN A 96 12.10 16.21 -9.97
N ILE A 97 12.22 16.53 -10.14
CA ILE A 97 12.74 16.35 -10.64
C ILE A 97 13.70 15.88 -10.60
N PHE A 98 14.03 15.68 -10.20
CA PHE A 98 14.79 15.16 -10.07
C PHE A 98 15.46 14.45 -10.24
N CYS A 99 15.51 14.43 -10.27
CA CYS A 99 15.98 13.75 -10.19
C CYS A 99 16.73 13.19 -10.17
N SER A 100 16.86 13.19 -10.15
CA SER A 100 17.37 12.62 -9.97
C SER A 100 18.01 11.91 -9.85
N PRO A 101 17.99 11.88 -9.85
CA PRO A 101 18.46 11.16 -9.64
C PRO A 101 19.10 10.41 -9.71
N ALA A 102 18.81 10.55 -9.70
CA ALA A 102 19.18 9.88 -9.73
C ALA A 102 19.96 9.44 -9.81
N THR A 103 20.06 9.69 -9.74
CA THR A 103 20.68 9.31 -9.74
C THR A 103 21.45 8.78 -9.50
N ALA A 104 21.54 8.73 -9.47
CA ALA A 104 22.14 8.20 -9.22
C ALA A 104 22.67 7.62 -9.17
N PRO A 105 22.95 7.34 -9.11
CA PRO A 105 23.73 6.55 -8.95
C PRO A 105 24.23 5.81 -8.77
#